data_1672978791ed0a1de8df813380405772
#
_entry.id   1672978791ed0a1de8df813380405772
#
_cell.length_a   1.000
_cell.length_b   1.000
_cell.length_c   1.000
_cell.angle_alpha   90.00
_cell.angle_beta   90.00
_cell.angle_gamma   90.00
#
_symmetry.space_group_name_H-M   'P 1'
#
loop_
_entity.id
_entity.type
_entity.pdbx_description
1 polymer ?
#
loop_
_entity_poly.entity_id
_entity_poly.type
_entity_poly.pdbx_seq_one_letter_code
_entity_poly.pdbx_strand_id
1 'polypeptide(L)'
;MRILHTADWHLGKTLEGRSRLPEQEAVIDEIVEIVQKENIDVVLLAGDAFDTVNPPADAEKLFYEALSRLSDYGKRHVAVIAGNHDHPGRLSAAAPIAEKHAITLLGFPTDRVQQIHVPSSDETLMIGALPYPSESRLNELLAEECDEALLRARYDERIRAIFAKMNESFREDAVNIAMSHLYVAGGATCDSERPIELGGAYTVSPASFPASAQYVALGHLHRPQDVKHAAMPARYAGSPLAYSFSEAGYSKSVTIIDVQPRCAPIISEYLLSKGRPLVKWKATEGLAQVYRWIEEGRDRDAWIDLEIDVEQSLTLEETHRLRKLYDGFVHIRPNYIKKEEVVRDVRTDVPIETLFTRFYERQTGGGKPSEQLVQLFLQLVAEEDEQ
;
A
#
# COMPACT_ATOMS: atom_id res chain seq x y z
N MET A 1 -9.66 14.20 24.51
CA MET A 1 -10.29 13.60 23.29
C MET A 1 -9.44 12.42 22.86
N ARG A 2 -10.09 11.34 22.42
CA ARG A 2 -9.42 10.11 21.94
C ARG A 2 -9.72 9.89 20.47
N ILE A 3 -8.69 9.81 19.64
CA ILE A 3 -8.81 9.77 18.17
C ILE A 3 -8.24 8.45 17.66
N LEU A 4 -8.93 7.79 16.73
CA LEU A 4 -8.40 6.66 15.98
C LEU A 4 -7.99 7.12 14.59
N HIS A 5 -6.76 6.79 14.18
CA HIS A 5 -6.22 7.05 12.86
C HIS A 5 -5.97 5.74 12.12
N THR A 6 -6.56 5.61 10.95
CA THR A 6 -6.41 4.52 9.98
C THR A 6 -6.23 5.10 8.58
N ALA A 7 -5.71 4.32 7.64
CA ALA A 7 -5.50 4.73 6.24
C ALA A 7 -5.45 3.50 5.33
N ASP A 8 -5.40 3.73 4.04
CA ASP A 8 -5.01 2.73 3.01
C ASP A 8 -5.85 1.44 3.08
N TRP A 9 -7.18 1.60 3.15
CA TRP A 9 -8.11 0.47 3.22
C TRP A 9 -8.15 -0.32 1.92
N HIS A 10 -7.99 0.36 0.77
CA HIS A 10 -8.00 -0.23 -0.57
C HIS A 10 -9.15 -1.20 -0.79
N LEU A 11 -10.37 -0.80 -0.43
CA LEU A 11 -11.55 -1.65 -0.60
C LEU A 11 -11.71 -2.08 -2.06
N GLY A 12 -11.93 -3.39 -2.25
CA GLY A 12 -11.99 -4.00 -3.58
C GLY A 12 -10.65 -4.50 -4.12
N LYS A 13 -9.53 -4.30 -3.40
CA LYS A 13 -8.22 -4.82 -3.79
C LYS A 13 -8.23 -6.35 -3.82
N THR A 14 -7.60 -6.90 -4.85
CA THR A 14 -7.41 -8.34 -5.01
C THR A 14 -5.95 -8.72 -4.75
N LEU A 15 -5.72 -9.99 -4.41
CA LEU A 15 -4.39 -10.59 -4.37
C LEU A 15 -4.28 -11.58 -5.53
N GLU A 16 -3.54 -11.21 -6.59
CA GLU A 16 -3.42 -12.02 -7.81
C GLU A 16 -4.78 -12.51 -8.36
N GLY A 17 -5.73 -11.56 -8.49
CA GLY A 17 -7.08 -11.82 -8.97
C GLY A 17 -8.04 -12.46 -7.97
N ARG A 18 -7.61 -12.76 -6.76
CA ARG A 18 -8.46 -13.29 -5.68
C ARG A 18 -9.02 -12.15 -4.85
N SER A 19 -10.35 -12.12 -4.72
CA SER A 19 -11.01 -11.10 -3.90
C SER A 19 -10.55 -11.17 -2.44
N ARG A 20 -10.21 -10.00 -1.88
CA ARG A 20 -9.89 -9.84 -0.46
C ARG A 20 -11.05 -9.21 0.32
N LEU A 21 -12.19 -8.96 -0.34
CA LEU A 21 -13.32 -8.25 0.25
C LEU A 21 -13.83 -8.87 1.57
N PRO A 22 -13.97 -10.22 1.70
CA PRO A 22 -14.35 -10.81 2.99
C PRO A 22 -13.35 -10.55 4.12
N GLU A 23 -12.06 -10.47 3.80
CA GLU A 23 -11.03 -10.13 4.79
C GLU A 23 -11.06 -8.64 5.15
N GLN A 24 -11.33 -7.78 4.16
CA GLN A 24 -11.51 -6.35 4.36
C GLN A 24 -12.73 -6.08 5.26
N GLU A 25 -13.84 -6.77 5.04
CA GLU A 25 -15.01 -6.71 5.91
C GLU A 25 -14.67 -7.12 7.35
N ALA A 26 -14.00 -8.26 7.54
CA ALA A 26 -13.61 -8.75 8.87
C ALA A 26 -12.68 -7.78 9.62
N VAL A 27 -11.74 -7.14 8.91
CA VAL A 27 -10.85 -6.14 9.51
C VAL A 27 -11.59 -4.84 9.87
N ILE A 28 -12.53 -4.41 9.02
CA ILE A 28 -13.38 -3.25 9.32
C ILE A 28 -14.25 -3.53 10.54
N ASP A 29 -14.81 -4.74 10.67
CA ASP A 29 -15.55 -5.17 11.86
C ASP A 29 -14.68 -5.05 13.11
N GLU A 30 -13.44 -5.53 13.05
CA GLU A 30 -12.47 -5.38 14.14
C GLU A 30 -12.19 -3.91 14.48
N ILE A 31 -12.00 -3.05 13.48
CA ILE A 31 -11.81 -1.59 13.70
C ILE A 31 -13.03 -0.98 14.39
N VAL A 32 -14.24 -1.34 13.97
CA VAL A 32 -15.48 -0.87 14.63
C VAL A 32 -15.55 -1.35 16.08
N GLU A 33 -15.19 -2.60 16.36
CA GLU A 33 -15.11 -3.13 17.73
C GLU A 33 -14.09 -2.37 18.59
N ILE A 34 -12.91 -2.07 18.03
CA ILE A 34 -11.87 -1.27 18.70
C ILE A 34 -12.40 0.13 19.03
N VAL A 35 -13.05 0.79 18.06
CA VAL A 35 -13.61 2.13 18.22
C VAL A 35 -14.63 2.18 19.39
N GLN A 36 -15.43 1.14 19.53
CA GLN A 36 -16.41 1.02 20.63
C GLN A 36 -15.72 0.71 21.98
N LYS A 37 -14.84 -0.29 21.99
CA LYS A 37 -14.14 -0.75 23.20
C LYS A 37 -13.25 0.33 23.80
N GLU A 38 -12.54 1.05 22.95
CA GLU A 38 -11.59 2.08 23.37
C GLU A 38 -12.25 3.46 23.56
N ASN A 39 -13.57 3.55 23.42
CA ASN A 39 -14.34 4.81 23.54
C ASN A 39 -13.73 5.94 22.69
N ILE A 40 -13.53 5.66 21.41
CA ILE A 40 -12.99 6.63 20.47
C ILE A 40 -14.00 7.76 20.22
N ASP A 41 -13.56 8.99 20.28
CA ASP A 41 -14.37 10.19 20.04
C ASP A 41 -14.43 10.59 18.56
N VAL A 42 -13.31 10.36 17.83
CA VAL A 42 -13.17 10.76 16.42
C VAL A 42 -12.39 9.68 15.65
N VAL A 43 -12.79 9.41 14.41
CA VAL A 43 -12.08 8.51 13.51
C VAL A 43 -11.54 9.30 12.30
N LEU A 44 -10.26 9.10 11.98
CA LEU A 44 -9.59 9.68 10.82
C LEU A 44 -9.21 8.57 9.84
N LEU A 45 -9.68 8.66 8.58
CA LEU A 45 -9.26 7.82 7.47
C LEU A 45 -8.41 8.64 6.49
N ALA A 46 -7.10 8.46 6.55
CA ALA A 46 -6.13 9.28 5.84
C ALA A 46 -5.87 8.83 4.39
N GLY A 47 -6.94 8.63 3.61
CA GLY A 47 -6.88 8.37 2.17
C GLY A 47 -6.84 6.90 1.79
N ASP A 48 -6.92 6.66 0.48
CA ASP A 48 -6.99 5.36 -0.18
C ASP A 48 -8.07 4.46 0.43
N ALA A 49 -9.30 5.00 0.47
CA ALA A 49 -10.47 4.24 0.88
C ALA A 49 -10.74 3.08 -0.09
N PHE A 50 -10.54 3.30 -1.39
CA PHE A 50 -10.73 2.33 -2.45
C PHE A 50 -9.41 2.00 -3.17
N ASP A 51 -9.33 0.79 -3.78
CA ASP A 51 -8.16 0.39 -4.57
C ASP A 51 -8.11 1.06 -5.96
N THR A 52 -9.23 1.46 -6.49
CA THR A 52 -9.35 2.05 -7.84
C THR A 52 -10.35 3.20 -7.88
N VAL A 53 -10.17 4.10 -8.85
CA VAL A 53 -11.07 5.25 -9.10
C VAL A 53 -12.53 4.83 -9.39
N ASN A 54 -12.74 3.59 -9.84
CA ASN A 54 -14.05 2.98 -10.07
C ASN A 54 -14.14 1.68 -9.27
N PRO A 55 -14.41 1.74 -7.96
CA PRO A 55 -14.50 0.56 -7.12
C PRO A 55 -15.70 -0.32 -7.49
N PRO A 56 -15.63 -1.63 -7.21
CA PRO A 56 -16.79 -2.51 -7.29
C PRO A 56 -17.93 -2.05 -6.35
N ALA A 57 -19.17 -2.28 -6.73
CA ALA A 57 -20.33 -1.86 -5.93
C ALA A 57 -20.34 -2.43 -4.50
N ASP A 58 -19.85 -3.67 -4.32
CA ASP A 58 -19.74 -4.29 -2.99
C ASP A 58 -18.69 -3.59 -2.11
N ALA A 59 -17.62 -3.07 -2.71
CA ALA A 59 -16.63 -2.27 -1.99
C ALA A 59 -17.20 -0.91 -1.57
N GLU A 60 -17.98 -0.24 -2.44
CA GLU A 60 -18.69 1.00 -2.09
C GLU A 60 -19.71 0.76 -0.98
N LYS A 61 -20.48 -0.33 -1.07
CA LYS A 61 -21.43 -0.71 -0.04
C LYS A 61 -20.74 -0.90 1.31
N LEU A 62 -19.67 -1.69 1.36
CA LEU A 62 -18.89 -1.93 2.57
C LEU A 62 -18.33 -0.60 3.15
N PHE A 63 -17.84 0.31 2.31
CA PHE A 63 -17.35 1.62 2.73
C PHE A 63 -18.42 2.44 3.46
N TYR A 64 -19.60 2.61 2.85
CA TYR A 64 -20.66 3.41 3.47
C TYR A 64 -21.28 2.75 4.71
N GLU A 65 -21.39 1.41 4.74
CA GLU A 65 -21.77 0.66 5.93
C GLU A 65 -20.76 0.85 7.06
N ALA A 66 -19.45 0.79 6.75
CA ALA A 66 -18.38 1.05 7.70
C ALA A 66 -18.45 2.47 8.29
N LEU A 67 -18.60 3.49 7.44
CA LEU A 67 -18.72 4.88 7.89
C LEU A 67 -19.93 5.09 8.81
N SER A 68 -21.08 4.51 8.48
CA SER A 68 -22.28 4.58 9.30
C SER A 68 -22.07 3.97 10.70
N ARG A 69 -21.40 2.83 10.78
CA ARG A 69 -21.07 2.13 12.04
C ARG A 69 -19.99 2.87 12.84
N LEU A 70 -18.95 3.36 12.18
CA LEU A 70 -17.88 4.16 12.81
C LEU A 70 -18.41 5.46 13.38
N SER A 71 -19.35 6.12 12.68
CA SER A 71 -19.99 7.35 13.18
C SER A 71 -21.01 7.11 14.29
N ASP A 72 -21.29 5.86 14.66
CA ASP A 72 -22.38 5.50 15.58
C ASP A 72 -23.69 6.24 15.18
N TYR A 73 -23.99 6.16 13.91
CA TYR A 73 -25.17 6.80 13.31
C TYR A 73 -25.23 8.34 13.55
N GLY A 74 -24.07 8.97 13.56
CA GLY A 74 -23.92 10.44 13.68
C GLY A 74 -23.58 10.94 15.08
N LYS A 75 -23.28 10.07 16.03
CA LYS A 75 -22.85 10.47 17.38
C LYS A 75 -21.34 10.68 17.49
N ARG A 76 -20.56 10.06 16.60
CA ARG A 76 -19.10 10.16 16.53
C ARG A 76 -18.69 10.79 15.20
N HIS A 77 -17.72 11.68 15.25
CA HIS A 77 -17.22 12.30 14.01
C HIS A 77 -16.26 11.37 13.27
N VAL A 78 -16.44 11.26 11.97
CA VAL A 78 -15.55 10.53 11.06
C VAL A 78 -15.07 11.47 9.95
N ALA A 79 -13.75 11.65 9.80
CA ALA A 79 -13.17 12.45 8.73
C ALA A 79 -12.42 11.54 7.75
N VAL A 80 -12.74 11.67 6.47
CA VAL A 80 -12.14 10.90 5.38
C VAL A 80 -11.59 11.85 4.34
N ILE A 81 -10.36 11.63 3.92
CA ILE A 81 -9.76 12.34 2.77
C ILE A 81 -9.55 11.37 1.61
N ALA A 82 -9.49 11.89 0.38
CA ALA A 82 -9.12 11.08 -0.78
C ALA A 82 -7.60 10.86 -0.84
N GLY A 83 -7.18 9.61 -1.11
CA GLY A 83 -5.83 9.25 -1.47
C GLY A 83 -5.58 9.32 -2.98
N ASN A 84 -4.47 8.72 -3.44
CA ASN A 84 -4.10 8.70 -4.86
C ASN A 84 -4.85 7.63 -5.68
N HIS A 85 -5.43 6.63 -5.03
CA HIS A 85 -6.29 5.62 -5.66
C HIS A 85 -7.75 6.08 -5.76
N ASP A 86 -8.19 7.01 -4.90
CA ASP A 86 -9.56 7.48 -4.87
C ASP A 86 -9.89 8.47 -5.99
N HIS A 87 -11.11 8.39 -6.52
CA HIS A 87 -11.65 9.46 -7.36
C HIS A 87 -12.22 10.58 -6.48
N PRO A 88 -11.62 11.79 -6.48
CA PRO A 88 -11.95 12.85 -5.52
C PRO A 88 -13.43 13.28 -5.58
N GLY A 89 -13.98 13.46 -6.78
CA GLY A 89 -15.39 13.85 -6.97
C GLY A 89 -16.36 12.74 -6.55
N ARG A 90 -16.00 11.47 -6.74
CA ARG A 90 -16.84 10.34 -6.33
C ARG A 90 -16.88 10.21 -4.81
N LEU A 91 -15.71 10.30 -4.14
CA LEU A 91 -15.64 10.29 -2.69
C LEU A 91 -16.48 11.42 -2.07
N SER A 92 -16.40 12.62 -2.64
CA SER A 92 -17.13 13.79 -2.14
C SER A 92 -18.61 13.82 -2.54
N ALA A 93 -19.06 12.97 -3.47
CA ALA A 93 -20.44 13.02 -3.98
C ALA A 93 -21.50 12.82 -2.87
N ALA A 94 -21.19 12.02 -1.86
CA ALA A 94 -22.06 11.76 -0.72
C ALA A 94 -21.92 12.78 0.42
N ALA A 95 -21.01 13.76 0.34
CA ALA A 95 -20.73 14.72 1.43
C ALA A 95 -21.99 15.42 1.98
N PRO A 96 -22.96 15.91 1.16
CA PRO A 96 -24.14 16.60 1.70
C PRO A 96 -25.06 15.71 2.55
N ILE A 97 -25.02 14.40 2.35
CA ILE A 97 -25.75 13.42 3.16
C ILE A 97 -24.90 13.01 4.36
N ALA A 98 -23.61 12.76 4.14
CA ALA A 98 -22.65 12.30 5.15
C ALA A 98 -22.50 13.30 6.31
N GLU A 99 -22.48 14.60 6.01
CA GLU A 99 -22.39 15.68 7.02
C GLU A 99 -23.53 15.62 8.05
N LYS A 100 -24.73 15.20 7.66
CA LYS A 100 -25.86 15.01 8.57
C LYS A 100 -25.65 13.87 9.57
N HIS A 101 -24.70 13.01 9.31
CA HIS A 101 -24.32 11.87 10.12
C HIS A 101 -22.91 12.03 10.77
N ALA A 102 -22.45 13.28 10.95
CA ALA A 102 -21.14 13.60 11.48
C ALA A 102 -19.98 12.98 10.67
N ILE A 103 -20.12 12.85 9.37
CA ILE A 103 -19.09 12.32 8.48
C ILE A 103 -18.66 13.41 7.51
N THR A 104 -17.37 13.75 7.53
CA THR A 104 -16.74 14.70 6.60
C THR A 104 -16.00 13.92 5.49
N LEU A 105 -16.38 14.14 4.23
CA LEU A 105 -15.75 13.54 3.06
C LEU A 105 -15.05 14.62 2.23
N LEU A 106 -13.71 14.60 2.19
CA LEU A 106 -12.91 15.58 1.47
C LEU A 106 -12.17 14.92 0.31
N GLY A 107 -12.59 15.20 -0.92
CA GLY A 107 -11.97 14.65 -2.12
C GLY A 107 -10.87 15.52 -2.71
N PHE A 108 -11.05 16.83 -2.71
CA PHE A 108 -10.15 17.79 -3.35
C PHE A 108 -9.26 18.51 -2.34
N PRO A 109 -8.00 18.83 -2.71
CA PRO A 109 -7.13 19.67 -1.91
C PRO A 109 -7.79 20.99 -1.52
N THR A 110 -7.61 21.40 -0.28
CA THR A 110 -8.12 22.65 0.29
C THR A 110 -7.14 23.18 1.32
N ASP A 111 -7.16 24.48 1.55
CA ASP A 111 -6.45 25.17 2.62
C ASP A 111 -7.34 25.49 3.83
N ARG A 112 -8.60 25.04 3.79
CA ARG A 112 -9.56 25.29 4.85
C ARG A 112 -9.42 24.28 5.98
N VAL A 113 -9.51 24.77 7.21
CA VAL A 113 -9.55 23.95 8.43
C VAL A 113 -11.00 23.70 8.82
N GLN A 114 -11.33 22.44 9.11
CA GLN A 114 -12.64 22.05 9.62
C GLN A 114 -12.65 22.25 11.15
N GLN A 115 -13.64 22.97 11.66
CA GLN A 115 -13.87 23.10 13.10
C GLN A 115 -15.02 22.18 13.50
N ILE A 116 -14.76 21.28 14.45
CA ILE A 116 -15.69 20.26 14.90
C ILE A 116 -15.80 20.35 16.40
N HIS A 117 -17.02 20.47 16.92
CA HIS A 117 -17.29 20.27 18.33
C HIS A 117 -17.47 18.76 18.58
N VAL A 118 -16.73 18.22 19.55
CA VAL A 118 -16.78 16.80 19.92
C VAL A 118 -17.53 16.65 21.24
N PRO A 119 -18.81 16.23 21.22
CA PRO A 119 -19.68 16.27 22.40
C PRO A 119 -19.21 15.36 23.54
N SER A 120 -18.56 14.23 23.24
CA SER A 120 -18.10 13.25 24.24
C SER A 120 -17.00 13.79 25.16
N SER A 121 -16.14 14.67 24.65
CA SER A 121 -15.07 15.31 25.42
C SER A 121 -15.34 16.78 25.75
N ASP A 122 -16.39 17.36 25.19
CA ASP A 122 -16.73 18.81 25.25
C ASP A 122 -15.56 19.69 24.75
N GLU A 123 -14.80 19.21 23.77
CA GLU A 123 -13.65 19.90 23.20
C GLU A 123 -13.88 20.26 21.73
N THR A 124 -13.15 21.27 21.27
CA THR A 124 -13.11 21.63 19.84
C THR A 124 -11.93 20.94 19.18
N LEU A 125 -12.17 20.30 18.02
CA LEU A 125 -11.17 19.73 17.14
C LEU A 125 -11.06 20.61 15.90
N MET A 126 -9.82 21.00 15.56
CA MET A 126 -9.45 21.67 14.31
C MET A 126 -8.73 20.66 13.42
N ILE A 127 -9.31 20.35 12.25
CA ILE A 127 -8.69 19.44 11.28
C ILE A 127 -8.24 20.22 10.06
N GLY A 128 -6.92 20.34 9.86
CA GLY A 128 -6.32 20.80 8.62
C GLY A 128 -6.09 19.62 7.68
N ALA A 129 -7.06 19.32 6.81
CA ALA A 129 -7.04 18.13 5.98
C ALA A 129 -6.66 18.48 4.52
N LEU A 130 -5.56 17.90 4.04
CA LEU A 130 -5.09 18.00 2.67
C LEU A 130 -5.20 16.63 1.97
N PRO A 131 -6.27 16.36 1.22
CA PRO A 131 -6.38 15.19 0.34
C PRO A 131 -5.21 15.10 -0.63
N TYR A 132 -4.95 13.92 -1.21
CA TYR A 132 -3.82 13.69 -2.12
C TYR A 132 -3.62 14.85 -3.11
N PRO A 133 -2.52 15.61 -2.98
CA PRO A 133 -2.32 16.85 -3.69
C PRO A 133 -1.54 16.65 -5.01
N SER A 134 -2.09 15.83 -5.95
CA SER A 134 -1.50 15.75 -7.29
C SER A 134 -1.56 17.08 -8.02
N GLU A 135 -0.68 17.30 -8.96
CA GLU A 135 -0.66 18.54 -9.77
C GLU A 135 -2.01 18.84 -10.41
N SER A 136 -2.66 17.82 -10.98
CA SER A 136 -3.99 17.98 -11.57
C SER A 136 -5.05 18.39 -10.55
N ARG A 137 -4.98 17.86 -9.33
CA ARG A 137 -5.91 18.18 -8.24
C ARG A 137 -5.64 19.55 -7.62
N LEU A 138 -4.39 20.02 -7.68
CA LEU A 138 -4.01 21.35 -7.23
C LEU A 138 -4.36 22.45 -8.26
N ASN A 139 -4.88 22.09 -9.44
CA ASN A 139 -5.19 23.01 -10.55
C ASN A 139 -3.99 23.88 -10.97
N GLU A 140 -2.77 23.36 -10.85
CA GLU A 140 -1.61 23.99 -11.39
C GLU A 140 -1.10 23.17 -12.57
N LEU A 141 -1.20 23.80 -13.73
CA LEU A 141 -0.35 23.50 -14.85
C LEU A 141 1.07 23.95 -14.43
N LEU A 142 1.95 22.99 -14.08
CA LEU A 142 3.38 23.21 -14.18
C LEU A 142 3.66 23.31 -15.68
N ALA A 143 3.37 24.49 -16.22
CA ALA A 143 3.68 24.81 -17.58
C ALA A 143 5.21 24.89 -17.67
N GLU A 144 5.72 24.25 -18.72
CA GLU A 144 7.05 24.36 -19.31
C GLU A 144 8.17 23.57 -18.64
N GLU A 145 8.88 22.85 -19.48
CA GLU A 145 10.22 22.24 -19.38
C GLU A 145 11.01 22.65 -18.13
N CYS A 146 10.72 22.03 -16.99
CA CYS A 146 11.43 22.27 -15.77
C CYS A 146 12.28 21.06 -15.41
N ASP A 147 13.52 21.32 -15.01
CA ASP A 147 14.42 20.37 -14.36
C ASP A 147 13.68 19.71 -13.18
N GLU A 148 13.83 18.40 -13.06
CA GLU A 148 13.20 17.56 -12.04
C GLU A 148 13.47 18.06 -10.60
N ALA A 149 14.67 18.63 -10.35
CA ALA A 149 15.02 19.23 -9.09
C ALA A 149 14.19 20.48 -8.76
N LEU A 150 13.85 21.27 -9.79
CA LEU A 150 13.02 22.48 -9.65
C LEU A 150 11.54 22.10 -9.41
N LEU A 151 11.06 21.01 -10.03
CA LEU A 151 9.72 20.48 -9.78
C LEU A 151 9.56 20.02 -8.33
N ARG A 152 10.55 19.31 -7.79
CA ARG A 152 10.58 18.86 -6.38
C ARG A 152 10.49 20.03 -5.40
N ALA A 153 11.35 21.04 -5.58
CA ALA A 153 11.37 22.23 -4.72
C ALA A 153 10.00 22.94 -4.73
N ARG A 154 9.43 23.14 -5.91
CA ARG A 154 8.11 23.80 -6.06
C ARG A 154 6.97 23.02 -5.42
N TYR A 155 6.99 21.68 -5.49
CA TYR A 155 5.94 20.86 -4.89
C TYR A 155 5.96 20.97 -3.36
N ASP A 156 7.12 20.77 -2.72
CA ASP A 156 7.26 20.89 -1.26
C ASP A 156 6.93 22.31 -0.78
N GLU A 157 7.41 23.35 -1.46
CA GLU A 157 7.11 24.76 -1.14
C GLU A 157 5.60 25.04 -1.17
N ARG A 158 4.90 24.48 -2.16
CA ARG A 158 3.46 24.64 -2.27
C ARG A 158 2.71 23.92 -1.16
N ILE A 159 3.07 22.67 -0.86
CA ILE A 159 2.49 21.92 0.28
C ILE A 159 2.74 22.70 1.57
N ARG A 160 3.94 23.24 1.76
CA ARG A 160 4.29 24.09 2.90
C ARG A 160 3.39 25.33 2.97
N ALA A 161 3.15 26.00 1.86
CA ALA A 161 2.29 27.18 1.82
C ALA A 161 0.83 26.86 2.20
N ILE A 162 0.30 25.72 1.73
CA ILE A 162 -1.03 25.24 2.11
C ILE A 162 -1.09 24.95 3.61
N PHE A 163 -0.13 24.21 4.16
CA PHE A 163 -0.09 23.92 5.58
C PHE A 163 0.15 25.16 6.44
N ALA A 164 0.96 26.13 5.97
CA ALA A 164 1.14 27.40 6.66
C ALA A 164 -0.18 28.18 6.77
N LYS A 165 -1.00 28.19 5.71
CA LYS A 165 -2.31 28.82 5.74
C LYS A 165 -3.31 28.09 6.65
N MET A 166 -3.29 26.77 6.67
CA MET A 166 -4.06 25.99 7.64
C MET A 166 -3.64 26.30 9.08
N ASN A 167 -2.31 26.46 9.31
CA ASN A 167 -1.75 26.77 10.62
C ASN A 167 -2.26 28.09 11.20
N GLU A 168 -2.57 29.09 10.36
CA GLU A 168 -3.17 30.36 10.79
C GLU A 168 -4.57 30.19 11.41
N SER A 169 -5.28 29.11 11.05
CA SER A 169 -6.62 28.81 11.56
C SER A 169 -6.58 27.92 12.81
N PHE A 170 -5.46 27.35 13.18
CA PHE A 170 -5.33 26.54 14.38
C PHE A 170 -5.40 27.38 15.65
N ARG A 171 -5.96 26.80 16.69
CA ARG A 171 -6.29 27.52 17.94
C ARG A 171 -5.65 26.84 19.13
N GLU A 172 -5.11 27.61 20.05
CA GLU A 172 -4.51 27.07 21.28
C GLU A 172 -5.52 26.43 22.24
N ASP A 173 -6.78 26.86 22.21
CA ASP A 173 -7.85 26.33 23.05
C ASP A 173 -8.58 25.12 22.41
N ALA A 174 -8.06 24.61 21.31
CA ALA A 174 -8.60 23.46 20.58
C ALA A 174 -7.51 22.38 20.38
N VAL A 175 -7.95 21.16 20.07
CA VAL A 175 -7.07 20.10 19.57
C VAL A 175 -6.82 20.34 18.09
N ASN A 176 -5.57 20.44 17.67
CA ASN A 176 -5.17 20.73 16.31
C ASN A 176 -4.53 19.51 15.66
N ILE A 177 -5.19 18.97 14.62
CA ILE A 177 -4.73 17.81 13.86
C ILE A 177 -4.54 18.20 12.39
N ALA A 178 -3.39 17.87 11.82
CA ALA A 178 -3.22 17.86 10.37
C ALA A 178 -3.43 16.46 9.82
N MET A 179 -3.96 16.35 8.61
CA MET A 179 -4.25 15.08 7.96
C MET A 179 -3.89 15.17 6.48
N SER A 180 -3.16 14.20 5.94
CA SER A 180 -2.84 14.18 4.51
C SER A 180 -2.55 12.78 3.99
N HIS A 181 -2.55 12.66 2.64
CA HIS A 181 -2.17 11.46 1.94
C HIS A 181 -1.06 11.80 0.93
N LEU A 182 0.20 11.63 1.34
CA LEU A 182 1.37 12.04 0.55
C LEU A 182 2.63 11.31 1.02
N TYR A 183 3.68 11.35 0.20
CA TYR A 183 4.97 10.78 0.56
C TYR A 183 5.87 11.82 1.26
N VAL A 184 6.39 11.47 2.41
CA VAL A 184 7.33 12.27 3.20
C VAL A 184 8.74 11.69 3.09
N ALA A 185 9.73 12.55 2.94
CA ALA A 185 11.13 12.17 2.83
C ALA A 185 11.56 11.19 3.94
N GLY A 186 12.14 10.06 3.54
CA GLY A 186 12.65 9.04 4.45
C GLY A 186 11.64 8.00 4.90
N GLY A 187 10.41 8.00 4.36
CA GLY A 187 9.44 6.93 4.56
C GLY A 187 9.88 5.62 3.88
N ALA A 188 9.64 4.49 4.56
CA ALA A 188 9.91 3.15 4.01
C ALA A 188 8.71 2.67 3.19
N THR A 189 8.94 2.35 1.92
CA THR A 189 7.93 1.89 0.94
C THR A 189 7.81 0.37 0.88
N CYS A 190 6.70 -0.12 0.31
CA CYS A 190 6.42 -1.52 -0.02
C CYS A 190 6.02 -1.63 -1.51
N ASP A 191 6.03 -2.86 -2.06
CA ASP A 191 5.66 -3.11 -3.48
C ASP A 191 4.15 -2.92 -3.78
N SER A 192 3.31 -2.85 -2.74
CA SER A 192 1.86 -2.69 -2.88
C SER A 192 1.41 -1.24 -3.05
N GLU A 193 2.29 -0.29 -2.75
CA GLU A 193 2.04 1.13 -2.91
C GLU A 193 2.20 1.55 -4.38
N ARG A 194 1.33 2.42 -4.85
CA ARG A 194 1.52 3.02 -6.17
C ARG A 194 2.59 4.10 -6.05
N PRO A 195 3.72 4.01 -6.78
CA PRO A 195 4.75 5.03 -6.71
C PRO A 195 4.17 6.42 -7.01
N ILE A 196 4.19 7.30 -6.01
CA ILE A 196 3.90 8.74 -6.21
C ILE A 196 5.16 9.42 -6.76
N GLU A 197 6.32 8.84 -6.47
CA GLU A 197 7.61 9.39 -6.85
C GLU A 197 8.00 9.02 -8.28
N LEU A 198 8.06 10.03 -9.14
CA LEU A 198 8.90 9.99 -10.34
C LEU A 198 10.22 10.67 -9.98
N GLY A 199 11.26 9.87 -9.66
CA GLY A 199 12.56 10.41 -9.29
C GLY A 199 12.58 11.33 -8.03
N GLY A 200 11.60 11.19 -7.09
CA GLY A 200 11.44 12.01 -5.88
C GLY A 200 10.77 13.38 -6.10
N ALA A 201 10.12 13.60 -7.26
CA ALA A 201 9.52 14.89 -7.60
C ALA A 201 8.37 15.32 -6.67
N TYR A 202 7.70 14.37 -6.02
CA TYR A 202 6.54 14.60 -5.15
C TYR A 202 6.82 14.28 -3.68
N THR A 203 8.06 14.44 -3.25
CA THR A 203 8.48 14.20 -1.87
C THR A 203 8.30 15.47 -1.04
N VAL A 204 7.65 15.35 0.11
CA VAL A 204 7.42 16.43 1.06
C VAL A 204 8.43 16.37 2.20
N SER A 205 8.96 17.52 2.60
CA SER A 205 9.82 17.63 3.79
C SER A 205 8.99 17.52 5.07
N PRO A 206 9.46 16.80 6.10
CA PRO A 206 8.82 16.82 7.43
C PRO A 206 8.67 18.22 8.03
N ALA A 207 9.53 19.17 7.64
CA ALA A 207 9.47 20.57 8.08
C ALA A 207 8.33 21.37 7.43
N SER A 208 7.63 20.81 6.44
CA SER A 208 6.53 21.48 5.75
C SER A 208 5.19 21.35 6.49
N PHE A 209 5.10 20.52 7.53
CA PHE A 209 3.89 20.35 8.34
C PHE A 209 3.56 21.59 9.18
N PRO A 210 2.28 21.83 9.52
CA PRO A 210 1.85 22.99 10.27
C PRO A 210 2.35 22.93 11.72
N ALA A 211 3.12 23.94 12.15
CA ALA A 211 3.83 23.93 13.43
C ALA A 211 2.91 23.87 14.68
N SER A 212 1.66 24.36 14.56
CA SER A 212 0.67 24.34 15.65
C SER A 212 -0.15 23.04 15.69
N ALA A 213 0.07 22.10 14.77
CA ALA A 213 -0.55 20.79 14.85
C ALA A 213 0.06 19.98 16.00
N GLN A 214 -0.78 19.30 16.76
CA GLN A 214 -0.33 18.39 17.83
C GLN A 214 -0.01 17.00 17.28
N TYR A 215 -0.62 16.63 16.15
CA TYR A 215 -0.40 15.37 15.46
C TYR A 215 -0.64 15.51 13.96
N VAL A 216 0.12 14.76 13.14
CA VAL A 216 -0.09 14.68 11.70
C VAL A 216 -0.46 13.26 11.32
N ALA A 217 -1.70 13.06 10.86
CA ALA A 217 -2.22 11.78 10.41
C ALA A 217 -1.94 11.58 8.92
N LEU A 218 -1.13 10.58 8.57
CA LEU A 218 -0.69 10.31 7.20
C LEU A 218 -1.20 8.95 6.69
N GLY A 219 -1.57 8.90 5.42
CA GLY A 219 -1.75 7.69 4.61
C GLY A 219 -0.80 7.67 3.43
N HIS A 220 -0.86 6.63 2.63
CA HIS A 220 -0.06 6.27 1.47
C HIS A 220 0.94 5.14 1.72
N LEU A 221 1.68 5.16 2.82
CA LEU A 221 2.63 4.07 3.12
C LEU A 221 1.95 2.99 3.95
N HIS A 222 1.99 1.75 3.44
CA HIS A 222 1.26 0.61 4.01
C HIS A 222 1.90 0.04 5.28
N ARG A 223 3.16 0.41 5.56
CA ARG A 223 3.82 0.08 6.81
C ARG A 223 3.55 1.14 7.87
N PRO A 224 2.96 0.79 9.04
CA PRO A 224 2.86 1.71 10.16
C PRO A 224 4.24 2.21 10.57
N GLN A 225 4.44 3.53 10.57
CA GLN A 225 5.75 4.12 10.86
C GLN A 225 5.66 5.59 11.23
N ASP A 226 6.55 6.04 12.12
CA ASP A 226 6.70 7.43 12.47
C ASP A 226 7.56 8.18 11.44
N VAL A 227 7.20 9.44 11.20
CA VAL A 227 8.01 10.35 10.37
C VAL A 227 9.14 10.93 11.21
N LYS A 228 10.36 10.64 10.82
CA LYS A 228 11.55 11.20 11.47
C LYS A 228 11.70 12.69 11.16
N HIS A 229 12.27 13.42 12.12
CA HIS A 229 12.61 14.86 11.98
C HIS A 229 11.41 15.81 11.79
N ALA A 230 10.18 15.37 12.01
CA ALA A 230 9.03 16.27 12.14
C ALA A 230 9.09 17.00 13.49
N ALA A 231 8.66 18.27 13.52
CA ALA A 231 8.64 19.08 14.75
C ALA A 231 7.56 18.62 15.75
N MET A 232 6.54 17.92 15.26
CA MET A 232 5.47 17.31 16.04
C MET A 232 5.34 15.82 15.66
N PRO A 233 4.69 14.99 16.47
CA PRO A 233 4.40 13.62 16.11
C PRO A 233 3.64 13.54 14.78
N ALA A 234 4.21 12.84 13.81
CA ALA A 234 3.63 12.58 12.49
C ALA A 234 3.80 11.09 12.16
N ARG A 235 2.75 10.44 11.69
CA ARG A 235 2.75 9.00 11.52
C ARG A 235 1.91 8.54 10.34
N TYR A 236 2.40 7.54 9.65
CA TYR A 236 1.61 6.70 8.75
C TYR A 236 0.89 5.62 9.55
N ALA A 237 -0.44 5.54 9.43
CA ALA A 237 -1.20 4.48 10.07
C ALA A 237 -0.90 3.10 9.46
N GLY A 238 -0.54 3.08 8.19
CA GLY A 238 -0.41 1.88 7.40
C GLY A 238 -1.74 1.31 6.95
N SER A 239 -1.69 0.34 6.05
CA SER A 239 -2.87 -0.38 5.60
C SER A 239 -3.33 -1.41 6.65
N PRO A 240 -4.63 -1.65 6.81
CA PRO A 240 -5.15 -2.61 7.81
C PRO A 240 -4.91 -4.08 7.43
N LEU A 241 -4.64 -4.36 6.16
CA LEU A 241 -4.24 -5.67 5.64
C LEU A 241 -2.91 -5.58 4.89
N ALA A 242 -2.17 -6.68 4.86
CA ALA A 242 -1.04 -6.81 3.94
C ALA A 242 -1.56 -7.05 2.51
N TYR A 243 -1.12 -6.26 1.56
CA TYR A 243 -1.57 -6.30 0.16
C TYR A 243 -0.51 -6.84 -0.81
N SER A 244 0.71 -7.03 -0.37
CA SER A 244 1.77 -7.70 -1.11
C SER A 244 2.65 -8.57 -0.22
N PHE A 245 3.35 -9.53 -0.82
CA PHE A 245 4.30 -10.37 -0.09
C PHE A 245 5.55 -9.62 0.39
N SER A 246 5.77 -8.36 -0.02
CA SER A 246 6.80 -7.50 0.59
C SER A 246 6.42 -7.05 2.00
N GLU A 247 5.13 -7.11 2.34
CA GLU A 247 4.61 -6.81 3.67
C GLU A 247 4.50 -8.04 4.59
N ALA A 248 4.90 -9.22 4.10
CA ALA A 248 4.89 -10.45 4.91
C ALA A 248 5.75 -10.28 6.17
N GLY A 249 5.17 -10.60 7.32
CA GLY A 249 5.82 -10.47 8.63
C GLY A 249 5.68 -9.10 9.29
N TYR A 250 4.99 -8.13 8.70
CA TYR A 250 4.64 -6.88 9.36
C TYR A 250 3.31 -7.02 10.10
N SER A 251 3.28 -6.60 11.36
CA SER A 251 2.03 -6.45 12.11
C SER A 251 1.24 -5.26 11.56
N LYS A 252 -0.05 -5.44 11.36
CA LYS A 252 -0.99 -4.39 10.97
C LYS A 252 -1.64 -3.81 12.21
N SER A 253 -1.90 -2.51 12.19
CA SER A 253 -2.43 -1.80 13.37
C SER A 253 -3.28 -0.59 12.96
N VAL A 254 -4.03 -0.08 13.92
CA VAL A 254 -4.56 1.28 13.90
C VAL A 254 -3.85 2.10 14.97
N THR A 255 -3.77 3.40 14.79
CA THR A 255 -3.13 4.31 15.76
C THR A 255 -4.19 4.98 16.62
N ILE A 256 -4.03 4.96 17.94
CA ILE A 256 -4.87 5.66 18.89
C ILE A 256 -4.09 6.84 19.46
N ILE A 257 -4.70 8.01 19.47
CA ILE A 257 -4.11 9.28 19.92
C ILE A 257 -4.98 9.84 21.05
N ASP A 258 -4.44 9.91 22.26
CA ASP A 258 -5.02 10.64 23.38
C ASP A 258 -4.43 12.04 23.42
N VAL A 259 -5.26 13.05 23.24
CA VAL A 259 -4.81 14.45 23.11
C VAL A 259 -5.78 15.43 23.77
N GLN A 260 -5.23 16.51 24.35
CA GLN A 260 -5.96 17.64 24.91
C GLN A 260 -5.37 18.94 24.34
N PRO A 261 -6.14 20.05 24.33
CA PRO A 261 -5.61 21.35 23.93
C PRO A 261 -4.31 21.69 24.67
N ARG A 262 -3.31 22.19 23.97
CA ARG A 262 -1.98 22.57 24.48
C ARG A 262 -1.13 21.43 25.07
N CYS A 263 -1.58 20.18 25.00
CA CYS A 263 -0.83 19.05 25.50
C CYS A 263 -0.19 18.26 24.34
N ALA A 264 0.96 17.65 24.61
CA ALA A 264 1.52 16.68 23.70
C ALA A 264 0.62 15.43 23.65
N PRO A 265 0.39 14.84 22.46
CA PRO A 265 -0.44 13.65 22.34
C PRO A 265 0.27 12.42 22.91
N ILE A 266 -0.50 11.49 23.46
CA ILE A 266 -0.05 10.13 23.78
C ILE A 266 -0.49 9.24 22.63
N ILE A 267 0.47 8.55 22.00
CA ILE A 267 0.24 7.73 20.82
C ILE A 267 0.44 6.27 21.19
N SER A 268 -0.50 5.42 20.81
CA SER A 268 -0.44 3.98 20.96
C SER A 268 -0.90 3.26 19.71
N GLU A 269 -0.43 2.03 19.54
CA GLU A 269 -0.87 1.16 18.45
C GLU A 269 -1.80 0.09 18.99
N TYR A 270 -2.88 -0.18 18.26
CA TYR A 270 -3.73 -1.32 18.49
C TYR A 270 -3.56 -2.31 17.33
N LEU A 271 -3.01 -3.49 17.62
CA LEU A 271 -2.72 -4.50 16.61
C LEU A 271 -4.02 -5.11 16.08
N LEU A 272 -4.10 -5.26 14.77
CA LEU A 272 -5.17 -5.95 14.07
C LEU A 272 -4.86 -7.44 13.94
N SER A 273 -5.87 -8.27 14.13
CA SER A 273 -5.76 -9.73 14.14
C SER A 273 -6.51 -10.41 13.00
N LYS A 274 -7.44 -9.70 12.36
CA LYS A 274 -8.28 -10.25 11.29
C LYS A 274 -7.56 -10.22 9.94
N GLY A 275 -8.07 -11.05 9.02
CA GLY A 275 -7.49 -11.26 7.70
C GLY A 275 -6.50 -12.44 7.66
N ARG A 276 -6.25 -12.94 6.46
CA ARG A 276 -5.30 -14.03 6.22
C ARG A 276 -3.89 -13.45 6.12
N PRO A 277 -2.92 -13.91 6.92
CA PRO A 277 -1.53 -13.46 6.81
C PRO A 277 -0.91 -13.84 5.47
N LEU A 278 0.02 -13.03 4.98
CA LEU A 278 0.85 -13.36 3.83
C LEU A 278 2.16 -13.97 4.31
N VAL A 279 2.48 -15.17 3.84
CA VAL A 279 3.64 -15.95 4.28
C VAL A 279 4.47 -16.39 3.08
N LYS A 280 5.79 -16.34 3.22
CA LYS A 280 6.71 -16.89 2.23
C LYS A 280 7.21 -18.25 2.71
N TRP A 281 7.00 -19.27 1.89
CA TRP A 281 7.56 -20.60 2.11
C TRP A 281 8.75 -20.81 1.19
N LYS A 282 9.84 -21.32 1.74
CA LYS A 282 11.00 -21.77 0.97
C LYS A 282 11.26 -23.24 1.24
N ALA A 283 10.88 -24.10 0.28
CA ALA A 283 11.00 -25.54 0.37
C ALA A 283 12.31 -26.01 -0.31
N THR A 284 13.35 -26.19 0.49
CA THR A 284 14.67 -26.60 -0.01
C THR A 284 14.81 -28.13 -0.21
N GLU A 285 13.87 -28.92 0.34
CA GLU A 285 13.80 -30.38 0.17
C GLU A 285 12.76 -30.78 -0.91
N GLY A 286 12.34 -29.84 -1.75
CA GLY A 286 11.40 -30.08 -2.84
C GLY A 286 9.95 -30.35 -2.40
N LEU A 287 9.17 -31.00 -3.28
CA LEU A 287 7.74 -31.27 -3.09
C LEU A 287 7.42 -32.04 -1.81
N ALA A 288 8.28 -32.98 -1.40
CA ALA A 288 8.04 -33.78 -0.19
C ALA A 288 7.93 -32.91 1.07
N GLN A 289 8.73 -31.86 1.15
CA GLN A 289 8.68 -30.90 2.25
C GLN A 289 7.37 -30.10 2.24
N VAL A 290 6.91 -29.68 1.06
CA VAL A 290 5.65 -28.93 0.93
C VAL A 290 4.47 -29.78 1.37
N TYR A 291 4.41 -31.05 0.95
CA TYR A 291 3.33 -31.96 1.37
C TYR A 291 3.33 -32.18 2.89
N ARG A 292 4.51 -32.37 3.50
CA ARG A 292 4.63 -32.50 4.94
C ARG A 292 4.11 -31.26 5.68
N TRP A 293 4.46 -30.05 5.23
CA TRP A 293 3.95 -28.81 5.82
C TRP A 293 2.44 -28.65 5.70
N ILE A 294 1.85 -29.10 4.58
CA ILE A 294 0.40 -29.10 4.41
C ILE A 294 -0.25 -30.09 5.39
N GLU A 295 0.30 -31.31 5.54
CA GLU A 295 -0.19 -32.35 6.46
C GLU A 295 -0.09 -31.91 7.93
N GLU A 296 0.97 -31.21 8.29
CA GLU A 296 1.17 -30.62 9.61
C GLU A 296 0.22 -29.43 9.88
N GLY A 297 -0.51 -28.95 8.88
CA GLY A 297 -1.40 -27.78 8.99
C GLY A 297 -0.65 -26.46 9.16
N ARG A 298 0.60 -26.37 8.71
CA ARG A 298 1.41 -25.16 8.78
C ARG A 298 0.75 -24.03 8.02
N ASP A 299 0.62 -22.85 8.67
CA ASP A 299 0.04 -21.63 8.09
C ASP A 299 -1.32 -21.86 7.40
N ARG A 300 -2.19 -22.69 7.99
CA ARG A 300 -3.43 -23.20 7.39
C ARG A 300 -4.37 -22.13 6.86
N ASP A 301 -4.35 -20.93 7.46
CA ASP A 301 -5.22 -19.82 7.08
C ASP A 301 -4.46 -18.67 6.39
N ALA A 302 -3.23 -18.94 5.88
CA ALA A 302 -2.40 -17.92 5.24
C ALA A 302 -2.54 -17.91 3.70
N TRP A 303 -2.17 -16.79 3.09
CA TRP A 303 -1.81 -16.72 1.68
C TRP A 303 -0.33 -17.01 1.53
N ILE A 304 0.03 -17.96 0.66
CA ILE A 304 1.41 -18.47 0.57
C ILE A 304 2.04 -18.13 -0.77
N ASP A 305 3.22 -17.54 -0.70
CA ASP A 305 4.16 -17.44 -1.80
C ASP A 305 5.21 -18.56 -1.61
N LEU A 306 5.07 -19.62 -2.40
CA LEU A 306 5.93 -20.81 -2.33
C LEU A 306 7.07 -20.70 -3.33
N GLU A 307 8.31 -20.69 -2.82
CA GLU A 307 9.53 -20.98 -3.55
C GLU A 307 9.93 -22.44 -3.26
N ILE A 308 10.12 -23.24 -4.29
CA ILE A 308 10.42 -24.65 -4.14
C ILE A 308 11.66 -25.04 -4.95
N ASP A 309 12.66 -25.59 -4.27
CA ASP A 309 13.87 -26.08 -4.90
C ASP A 309 13.56 -27.39 -5.63
N VAL A 310 13.82 -27.44 -6.94
CA VAL A 310 13.55 -28.59 -7.80
C VAL A 310 14.72 -28.86 -8.75
N GLU A 311 14.94 -30.13 -9.09
CA GLU A 311 15.90 -30.53 -10.11
C GLU A 311 15.30 -30.45 -11.53
N GLN A 312 13.99 -30.63 -11.66
CA GLN A 312 13.23 -30.62 -12.91
C GLN A 312 12.01 -29.72 -12.77
N SER A 313 11.48 -29.26 -13.89
CA SER A 313 10.27 -28.42 -13.89
C SER A 313 9.11 -29.13 -13.23
N LEU A 314 8.36 -28.40 -12.40
CA LEU A 314 7.08 -28.89 -11.85
C LEU A 314 6.11 -29.16 -12.99
N THR A 315 5.47 -30.30 -12.97
CA THR A 315 4.42 -30.63 -13.91
C THR A 315 3.15 -29.83 -13.61
N LEU A 316 2.28 -29.69 -14.61
CA LEU A 316 0.95 -29.10 -14.43
C LEU A 316 0.12 -29.89 -13.41
N GLU A 317 0.26 -31.22 -13.38
CA GLU A 317 -0.43 -32.07 -12.44
C GLU A 317 0.02 -31.82 -10.98
N GLU A 318 1.32 -31.71 -10.73
CA GLU A 318 1.86 -31.39 -9.42
C GLU A 318 1.40 -30.02 -8.93
N THR A 319 1.48 -29.00 -9.78
CA THR A 319 1.01 -27.64 -9.47
C THR A 319 -0.50 -27.63 -9.18
N HIS A 320 -1.30 -28.35 -9.97
CA HIS A 320 -2.74 -28.46 -9.76
C HIS A 320 -3.06 -29.20 -8.44
N ARG A 321 -2.32 -30.27 -8.15
CA ARG A 321 -2.48 -31.04 -6.92
C ARG A 321 -2.19 -30.19 -5.67
N LEU A 322 -1.12 -29.39 -5.68
CA LEU A 322 -0.81 -28.47 -4.59
C LEU A 322 -1.96 -27.47 -4.35
N ARG A 323 -2.45 -26.83 -5.40
CA ARG A 323 -3.57 -25.88 -5.31
C ARG A 323 -4.88 -26.52 -4.86
N LYS A 324 -5.10 -27.81 -5.16
CA LYS A 324 -6.26 -28.56 -4.69
C LYS A 324 -6.16 -28.95 -3.22
N LEU A 325 -4.96 -29.24 -2.73
CA LEU A 325 -4.72 -29.58 -1.32
C LEU A 325 -4.80 -28.36 -0.41
N TYR A 326 -4.40 -27.20 -0.93
CA TYR A 326 -4.45 -25.96 -0.18
C TYR A 326 -4.69 -24.76 -1.10
N ASP A 327 -5.82 -24.07 -0.90
CA ASP A 327 -6.27 -22.94 -1.72
C ASP A 327 -5.47 -21.65 -1.50
N GLY A 328 -4.71 -21.57 -0.41
CA GLY A 328 -3.89 -20.42 -0.04
C GLY A 328 -2.64 -20.21 -0.88
N PHE A 329 -2.23 -21.15 -1.74
CA PHE A 329 -1.10 -20.92 -2.63
C PHE A 329 -1.41 -19.86 -3.70
N VAL A 330 -0.81 -18.69 -3.55
CA VAL A 330 -0.89 -17.57 -4.51
C VAL A 330 0.13 -17.79 -5.61
N HIS A 331 1.40 -17.92 -5.23
CA HIS A 331 2.49 -18.23 -6.13
C HIS A 331 3.07 -19.60 -5.82
N ILE A 332 3.46 -20.33 -6.88
CA ILE A 332 4.27 -21.55 -6.80
C ILE A 332 5.42 -21.34 -7.78
N ARG A 333 6.61 -21.06 -7.26
CA ARG A 333 7.80 -20.70 -8.04
C ARG A 333 8.87 -21.75 -7.90
N PRO A 334 9.17 -22.53 -8.97
CA PRO A 334 10.29 -23.44 -8.96
C PRO A 334 11.62 -22.68 -8.96
N ASN A 335 12.51 -23.05 -8.07
CA ASN A 335 13.89 -22.62 -8.06
C ASN A 335 14.76 -23.81 -8.51
N TYR A 336 15.39 -23.66 -9.67
CA TYR A 336 16.20 -24.76 -10.22
C TYR A 336 17.55 -24.83 -9.56
N ILE A 337 17.78 -25.89 -8.79
CA ILE A 337 19.10 -26.18 -8.28
C ILE A 337 19.95 -26.64 -9.46
N LYS A 338 20.82 -25.75 -9.95
CA LYS A 338 21.93 -26.20 -10.82
C LYS A 338 22.75 -27.16 -9.98
N LYS A 339 22.69 -28.50 -10.27
CA LYS A 339 23.82 -29.34 -9.92
C LYS A 339 25.03 -28.64 -10.56
N GLU A 340 26.01 -28.26 -9.76
CA GLU A 340 27.34 -27.97 -10.28
C GLU A 340 27.79 -29.25 -11.02
N GLU A 341 27.37 -29.37 -12.30
CA GLU A 341 28.26 -30.07 -13.20
C GLU A 341 29.55 -29.29 -13.05
N VAL A 342 30.56 -29.96 -12.48
CA VAL A 342 31.94 -29.54 -12.59
C VAL A 342 32.14 -29.44 -14.09
N VAL A 343 31.87 -28.28 -14.64
CA VAL A 343 32.29 -27.89 -15.97
C VAL A 343 33.80 -27.86 -15.80
N ARG A 344 34.43 -29.05 -15.99
CA ARG A 344 35.80 -29.04 -16.42
C ARG A 344 35.82 -28.10 -17.56
N ASP A 345 36.50 -27.00 -17.34
CA ASP A 345 36.77 -25.94 -18.33
C ASP A 345 37.58 -26.62 -19.46
N VAL A 346 36.86 -27.42 -20.25
CA VAL A 346 37.30 -27.82 -21.56
C VAL A 346 36.99 -26.64 -22.42
N ARG A 347 37.94 -25.72 -22.56
CA ARG A 347 38.03 -24.82 -23.69
C ARG A 347 38.10 -25.71 -24.94
N THR A 348 36.97 -26.23 -25.35
CA THR A 348 36.76 -26.81 -26.64
C THR A 348 36.35 -25.66 -27.56
N ASP A 349 37.12 -25.50 -28.63
CA ASP A 349 36.70 -24.75 -29.82
C ASP A 349 35.44 -25.40 -30.40
N VAL A 350 34.31 -25.25 -29.73
CA VAL A 350 33.00 -25.68 -30.24
C VAL A 350 32.51 -24.55 -31.15
N PRO A 351 32.34 -24.83 -32.44
CA PRO A 351 31.85 -23.83 -33.39
C PRO A 351 30.53 -23.21 -32.86
N ILE A 352 30.37 -21.90 -33.01
CA ILE A 352 29.21 -21.15 -32.55
C ILE A 352 27.89 -21.70 -33.11
N GLU A 353 27.93 -22.25 -34.32
CA GLU A 353 26.84 -23.00 -34.94
C GLU A 353 26.37 -24.18 -34.09
N THR A 354 27.30 -24.93 -33.51
CA THR A 354 27.00 -26.07 -32.65
C THR A 354 26.43 -25.62 -31.33
N LEU A 355 26.89 -24.49 -30.77
CA LEU A 355 26.34 -23.89 -29.56
C LEU A 355 24.90 -23.42 -29.76
N PHE A 356 24.63 -22.77 -30.90
CA PHE A 356 23.28 -22.34 -31.28
C PHE A 356 22.34 -23.54 -31.45
N THR A 357 22.77 -24.58 -32.15
CA THR A 357 21.98 -25.80 -32.35
C THR A 357 21.60 -26.45 -30.99
N ARG A 358 22.56 -26.59 -30.07
CA ARG A 358 22.31 -27.11 -28.72
C ARG A 358 21.38 -26.22 -27.88
N PHE A 359 21.52 -24.91 -28.04
CA PHE A 359 20.62 -23.96 -27.39
C PHE A 359 19.17 -24.10 -27.89
N TYR A 360 19.02 -24.17 -29.23
CA TYR A 360 17.71 -24.32 -29.88
C TYR A 360 17.02 -25.64 -29.51
N GLU A 361 17.77 -26.77 -29.50
CA GLU A 361 17.26 -28.08 -29.08
C GLU A 361 16.77 -28.03 -27.63
N ARG A 362 17.50 -27.34 -26.73
CA ARG A 362 17.06 -27.14 -25.33
C ARG A 362 15.79 -26.33 -25.20
N GLN A 363 15.67 -25.24 -25.97
CA GLN A 363 14.51 -24.34 -25.90
C GLN A 363 13.25 -24.93 -26.54
N THR A 364 13.39 -25.77 -27.54
CA THR A 364 12.27 -26.35 -28.30
C THR A 364 11.91 -27.78 -27.86
N GLY A 365 12.50 -28.29 -26.78
CA GLY A 365 12.21 -29.64 -26.30
C GLY A 365 12.74 -30.74 -27.22
N GLY A 366 13.86 -30.50 -27.93
CA GLY A 366 14.53 -31.47 -28.78
C GLY A 366 14.35 -31.23 -30.31
N GLY A 367 13.69 -30.17 -30.70
CA GLY A 367 13.57 -29.77 -32.11
C GLY A 367 14.90 -29.25 -32.66
N LYS A 368 15.32 -29.67 -33.85
CA LYS A 368 16.51 -29.14 -34.51
C LYS A 368 16.20 -27.88 -35.33
N PRO A 369 17.08 -26.86 -35.29
CA PRO A 369 16.90 -25.70 -36.14
C PRO A 369 17.06 -26.07 -37.65
N SER A 370 16.33 -25.37 -38.51
CA SER A 370 16.51 -25.50 -39.96
C SER A 370 17.87 -24.88 -40.37
N GLU A 371 18.47 -25.40 -41.50
CA GLU A 371 19.71 -24.84 -42.04
C GLU A 371 19.62 -23.33 -42.31
N GLN A 372 18.46 -22.84 -42.75
CA GLN A 372 18.21 -21.43 -43.01
C GLN A 372 18.27 -20.59 -41.71
N LEU A 373 17.75 -21.14 -40.60
CA LEU A 373 17.76 -20.46 -39.28
C LEU A 373 19.20 -20.39 -38.72
N VAL A 374 20.00 -21.47 -38.93
CA VAL A 374 21.41 -21.50 -38.53
C VAL A 374 22.20 -20.47 -39.31
N GLN A 375 22.00 -20.39 -40.62
CA GLN A 375 22.67 -19.42 -41.47
C GLN A 375 22.31 -17.98 -41.11
N LEU A 376 21.04 -17.69 -40.84
CA LEU A 376 20.60 -16.37 -40.40
C LEU A 376 21.25 -15.97 -39.05
N PHE A 377 21.33 -16.89 -38.12
CA PHE A 377 22.00 -16.67 -36.83
C PHE A 377 23.49 -16.34 -37.05
N LEU A 378 24.21 -17.09 -37.89
CA LEU A 378 25.62 -16.84 -38.17
C LEU A 378 25.84 -15.49 -38.85
N GLN A 379 24.95 -15.07 -39.73
CA GLN A 379 25.01 -13.74 -40.37
C GLN A 379 24.87 -12.62 -39.31
N LEU A 380 23.89 -12.72 -38.42
CA LEU A 380 23.69 -11.72 -37.38
C LEU A 380 24.87 -11.61 -36.41
N VAL A 381 25.51 -12.73 -36.07
CA VAL A 381 26.70 -12.72 -35.22
C VAL A 381 27.90 -12.08 -35.94
N ALA A 382 28.07 -12.35 -37.26
CA ALA A 382 29.14 -11.74 -38.03
C ALA A 382 28.97 -10.22 -38.19
N GLU A 383 27.72 -9.72 -38.26
CA GLU A 383 27.42 -8.29 -38.34
C GLU A 383 27.67 -7.55 -37.01
N GLU A 384 27.54 -8.23 -35.83
CA GLU A 384 27.89 -7.66 -34.53
C GLU A 384 29.40 -7.56 -34.30
N ASP A 385 30.19 -8.48 -34.84
CA ASP A 385 31.67 -8.48 -34.69
C ASP A 385 32.35 -7.40 -35.58
N GLU A 386 31.63 -6.80 -36.53
CA GLU A 386 32.15 -5.72 -37.44
C GLU A 386 31.80 -4.29 -36.93
N GLN A 387 31.09 -4.13 -35.82
CA GLN A 387 30.80 -2.84 -35.16
C GLN A 387 31.67 -2.62 -33.94
#